data_7a89a032e3c06952cf6c900c827685fa
#
_entry.id   7a89a032e3c06952cf6c900c827685fa
#
_cell.length_a   1.000
_cell.length_b   1.000
_cell.length_c   1.000
_cell.angle_alpha   90.00
_cell.angle_beta   90.00
_cell.angle_gamma   90.00
#
_symmetry.space_group_name_H-M   'P 1'
#
loop_
_entity.id
_entity.type
_entity.pdbx_description
1 polymer ?
#
loop_
_entity_poly.entity_id
_entity_poly.type
_entity_poly.pdbx_seq_one_letter_code
_entity_poly.pdbx_strand_id
1 'polypeptide(L)'
;KRLLQTVLSLDIRTKICRLLLEDFINEDEKSLSKSLYMSKEQIKEMISNGMHFGSHGKSHFWFSSLNKIEQEKEITSLIKFLNSLYNKDYLLTMCYPYGDYNECTLELLTKHEFKLGLTTVPKTYNSGDSILEVPRWDTNDYYPKK
;
A
#
# COMPACT_ATOMS: atom_id res chain seq x y z
N LYS A 1 3.07 -0.96 -19.24
CA LYS A 1 2.98 -0.52 -17.84
C LYS A 1 2.03 0.67 -17.69
N ARG A 2 2.30 1.83 -18.31
CA ARG A 2 1.46 3.04 -18.23
C ARG A 2 -0.02 2.76 -18.56
N LEU A 3 -0.32 2.03 -19.63
CA LEU A 3 -1.68 1.71 -20.04
C LEU A 3 -2.48 1.03 -18.90
N LEU A 4 -1.91 -0.01 -18.30
CA LEU A 4 -2.54 -0.77 -17.22
C LEU A 4 -2.57 -0.01 -15.88
N GLN A 5 -1.70 0.96 -15.64
CA GLN A 5 -1.62 1.63 -14.35
C GLN A 5 -2.43 2.92 -14.28
N THR A 6 -2.52 3.69 -15.37
CA THR A 6 -3.06 5.05 -15.33
C THR A 6 -4.11 5.39 -16.39
N VAL A 7 -4.25 4.59 -17.45
CA VAL A 7 -5.12 4.92 -18.59
C VAL A 7 -6.42 4.11 -18.58
N LEU A 8 -6.34 2.82 -18.32
CA LEU A 8 -7.51 1.94 -18.33
C LEU A 8 -8.31 2.06 -17.03
N SER A 9 -9.63 2.00 -17.15
CA SER A 9 -10.49 1.85 -15.97
C SER A 9 -10.16 0.57 -15.21
N LEU A 10 -10.44 0.57 -13.91
CA LEU A 10 -10.16 -0.56 -13.01
C LEU A 10 -10.75 -1.87 -13.54
N ASP A 11 -12.00 -1.86 -14.01
CA ASP A 11 -12.69 -3.05 -14.50
C ASP A 11 -12.01 -3.65 -15.73
N ILE A 12 -11.62 -2.80 -16.69
CA ILE A 12 -10.92 -3.23 -17.91
C ILE A 12 -9.54 -3.78 -17.54
N ARG A 13 -8.80 -3.08 -16.67
CA ARG A 13 -7.50 -3.53 -16.18
C ARG A 13 -7.58 -4.90 -15.51
N THR A 14 -8.54 -5.07 -14.60
CA THR A 14 -8.72 -6.32 -13.87
C THR A 14 -9.06 -7.48 -14.81
N LYS A 15 -9.92 -7.25 -15.80
CA LYS A 15 -10.25 -8.26 -16.82
C LYS A 15 -9.03 -8.65 -17.64
N ILE A 16 -8.26 -7.68 -18.13
CA ILE A 16 -7.04 -7.93 -18.92
C ILE A 16 -6.02 -8.71 -18.09
N CYS A 17 -5.76 -8.28 -16.83
CA CYS A 17 -4.81 -8.99 -15.98
C CYS A 17 -5.24 -10.43 -15.70
N ARG A 18 -6.55 -10.68 -15.50
CA ARG A 18 -7.07 -12.05 -15.31
C ARG A 18 -6.90 -12.90 -16.56
N LEU A 19 -7.27 -12.40 -17.74
CA LEU A 19 -7.06 -13.12 -19.00
C LEU A 19 -5.59 -13.45 -19.23
N LEU A 20 -4.69 -12.50 -18.97
CA LEU A 20 -3.26 -12.76 -19.09
C LEU A 20 -2.77 -13.82 -18.08
N LEU A 21 -3.31 -13.80 -16.86
CA LEU A 21 -2.98 -14.83 -15.87
C LEU A 21 -3.44 -16.22 -16.35
N GLU A 22 -4.68 -16.32 -16.83
CA GLU A 22 -5.26 -17.57 -17.35
C GLU A 22 -4.50 -18.10 -18.58
N ASP A 23 -4.08 -17.21 -19.49
CA ASP A 23 -3.40 -17.59 -20.74
C ASP A 23 -1.92 -17.99 -20.55
N PHE A 24 -1.23 -17.35 -19.61
CA PHE A 24 0.23 -17.48 -19.48
C PHE A 24 0.69 -18.25 -18.25
N ILE A 25 -0.21 -18.51 -17.30
CA ILE A 25 0.14 -19.18 -16.04
C ILE A 25 -0.71 -20.45 -15.89
N ASN A 26 -0.04 -21.60 -15.95
CA ASN A 26 -0.67 -22.92 -15.80
C ASN A 26 -0.96 -23.29 -14.32
N GLU A 27 -1.06 -22.33 -13.43
CA GLU A 27 -1.38 -22.53 -12.03
C GLU A 27 -2.64 -21.76 -11.65
N ASP A 28 -3.45 -22.30 -10.76
CA ASP A 28 -4.58 -21.56 -10.22
C ASP A 28 -4.11 -20.38 -9.36
N GLU A 29 -4.86 -19.29 -9.37
CA GLU A 29 -4.54 -18.04 -8.67
C GLU A 29 -4.25 -18.25 -7.17
N LYS A 30 -4.92 -19.22 -6.54
CA LYS A 30 -4.76 -19.52 -5.12
C LYS A 30 -3.43 -20.20 -4.83
N SER A 31 -2.99 -21.11 -5.68
CA SER A 31 -1.68 -21.77 -5.59
C SER A 31 -0.55 -20.79 -5.83
N LEU A 32 -0.69 -19.97 -6.87
CA LEU A 32 0.27 -18.90 -7.19
C LEU A 32 0.38 -17.88 -6.04
N SER A 33 -0.74 -17.46 -5.47
CA SER A 33 -0.73 -16.51 -4.35
C SER A 33 -0.02 -17.05 -3.11
N LYS A 34 -0.15 -18.35 -2.83
CA LYS A 34 0.55 -18.98 -1.70
C LYS A 34 2.08 -19.05 -1.89
N SER A 35 2.55 -19.14 -3.13
CA SER A 35 3.99 -19.15 -3.42
C SER A 35 4.60 -17.75 -3.44
N LEU A 36 3.79 -16.71 -3.74
CA LEU A 36 4.28 -15.34 -3.89
C LEU A 36 4.09 -14.46 -2.66
N TYR A 37 3.08 -14.74 -1.81
CA TYR A 37 2.70 -13.86 -0.70
C TYR A 37 2.77 -14.58 0.64
N MET A 38 3.05 -13.80 1.68
CA MET A 38 3.04 -14.29 3.06
C MET A 38 1.62 -14.71 3.50
N SER A 39 1.53 -15.80 4.26
CA SER A 39 0.30 -16.18 4.95
C SER A 39 0.05 -15.27 6.17
N LYS A 40 -1.19 -15.27 6.66
CA LYS A 40 -1.52 -14.55 7.92
C LYS A 40 -0.75 -15.09 9.12
N GLU A 41 -0.48 -16.37 9.15
CA GLU A 41 0.27 -17.06 10.21
C GLU A 41 1.72 -16.57 10.21
N GLN A 42 2.35 -16.50 9.04
CA GLN A 42 3.70 -15.93 8.90
C GLN A 42 3.76 -14.47 9.36
N ILE A 43 2.76 -13.65 8.97
CA ILE A 43 2.68 -12.24 9.41
C ILE A 43 2.55 -12.17 10.94
N LYS A 44 1.69 -13.00 11.55
CA LYS A 44 1.52 -13.04 13.01
C LYS A 44 2.79 -13.48 13.73
N GLU A 45 3.51 -14.45 13.19
CA GLU A 45 4.81 -14.87 13.73
C GLU A 45 5.83 -13.72 13.67
N MET A 46 5.91 -13.00 12.56
CA MET A 46 6.79 -11.83 12.44
C MET A 46 6.40 -10.72 13.44
N ILE A 47 5.10 -10.46 13.63
CA ILE A 47 4.61 -9.52 14.65
C ILE A 47 5.01 -9.95 16.05
N SER A 48 4.91 -11.25 16.38
CA SER A 48 5.30 -11.78 17.69
C SER A 48 6.80 -11.64 17.96
N ASN A 49 7.61 -11.59 16.89
CA ASN A 49 9.04 -11.35 16.93
C ASN A 49 9.43 -9.87 16.79
N GLY A 50 8.48 -8.93 16.97
CA GLY A 50 8.75 -7.50 17.03
C GLY A 50 8.72 -6.78 15.69
N MET A 51 8.33 -7.44 14.59
CA MET A 51 8.17 -6.78 13.30
C MET A 51 6.89 -5.94 13.27
N HIS A 52 6.97 -4.77 12.64
CA HIS A 52 5.83 -3.91 12.42
C HIS A 52 5.27 -4.08 11.00
N PHE A 53 3.95 -4.20 10.90
CA PHE A 53 3.22 -4.21 9.63
C PHE A 53 2.31 -2.99 9.54
N GLY A 54 2.53 -2.18 8.52
CA GLY A 54 1.72 -1.02 8.19
C GLY A 54 0.84 -1.25 6.98
N SER A 55 0.21 -0.19 6.50
CA SER A 55 -0.69 -0.22 5.36
C SER A 55 -0.03 0.27 4.07
N HIS A 56 -0.53 -0.23 2.92
CA HIS A 56 -0.07 0.17 1.58
C HIS A 56 -1.23 0.20 0.55
N GLY A 57 -2.45 0.54 1.01
CA GLY A 57 -3.66 0.39 0.20
C GLY A 57 -4.07 -1.07 0.05
N LYS A 58 -5.37 -1.34 0.10
CA LYS A 58 -5.91 -2.70 -0.10
C LYS A 58 -5.71 -3.17 -1.53
N SER A 59 -5.99 -2.30 -2.49
CA SER A 59 -6.04 -2.60 -3.92
C SER A 59 -4.90 -1.98 -4.71
N HIS A 60 -3.94 -1.34 -4.02
CA HIS A 60 -2.77 -0.68 -4.58
C HIS A 60 -3.13 0.36 -5.67
N PHE A 61 -4.14 1.18 -5.41
CA PHE A 61 -4.55 2.26 -6.31
C PHE A 61 -3.74 3.53 -6.11
N TRP A 62 -3.73 4.39 -7.13
CA TRP A 62 -3.36 5.78 -7.00
C TRP A 62 -4.44 6.47 -6.17
N PHE A 63 -4.14 6.91 -4.96
CA PHE A 63 -5.13 7.49 -4.04
C PHE A 63 -5.76 8.76 -4.61
N SER A 64 -4.99 9.59 -5.30
CA SER A 64 -5.48 10.81 -5.95
C SER A 64 -6.52 10.55 -7.06
N SER A 65 -6.55 9.33 -7.61
CA SER A 65 -7.53 8.93 -8.64
C SER A 65 -8.87 8.46 -8.06
N LEU A 66 -8.94 8.27 -6.74
CA LEU A 66 -10.13 7.80 -6.03
C LEU A 66 -10.91 8.97 -5.44
N ASN A 67 -12.24 8.88 -5.44
CA ASN A 67 -13.05 9.82 -4.68
C ASN A 67 -12.96 9.54 -3.15
N LYS A 68 -13.47 10.45 -2.32
CA LYS A 68 -13.36 10.36 -0.84
C LYS A 68 -13.92 9.06 -0.27
N ILE A 69 -15.05 8.58 -0.80
CA ILE A 69 -15.70 7.35 -0.34
C ILE A 69 -14.83 6.11 -0.66
N GLU A 70 -14.25 6.10 -1.85
CA GLU A 70 -13.36 5.02 -2.29
C GLU A 70 -12.07 5.00 -1.47
N GLN A 71 -11.46 6.16 -1.23
CA GLN A 71 -10.27 6.28 -0.37
C GLN A 71 -10.56 5.79 1.05
N GLU A 72 -11.69 6.19 1.64
CA GLU A 72 -12.08 5.75 2.98
C GLU A 72 -12.34 4.24 3.04
N LYS A 73 -12.90 3.65 1.98
CA LYS A 73 -13.10 2.20 1.86
C LYS A 73 -11.76 1.44 1.78
N GLU A 74 -10.78 1.95 1.04
CA GLU A 74 -9.42 1.40 1.00
C GLU A 74 -8.79 1.41 2.40
N ILE A 75 -8.81 2.55 3.08
CA ILE A 75 -8.22 2.75 4.41
C ILE A 75 -8.91 1.87 5.47
N THR A 76 -10.23 1.89 5.55
CA THR A 76 -10.99 1.12 6.54
C THR A 76 -10.86 -0.40 6.33
N SER A 77 -10.76 -0.85 5.08
CA SER A 77 -10.52 -2.26 4.78
C SER A 77 -9.15 -2.73 5.28
N LEU A 78 -8.14 -1.88 5.18
CA LEU A 78 -6.80 -2.16 5.71
C LEU A 78 -6.77 -2.18 7.24
N ILE A 79 -7.42 -1.21 7.89
CA ILE A 79 -7.53 -1.19 9.35
C ILE A 79 -8.17 -2.50 9.85
N LYS A 80 -9.26 -2.94 9.21
CA LYS A 80 -9.91 -4.22 9.53
C LYS A 80 -8.95 -5.41 9.35
N PHE A 81 -8.16 -5.42 8.30
CA PHE A 81 -7.17 -6.47 8.07
C PHE A 81 -6.09 -6.45 9.16
N LEU A 82 -5.49 -5.30 9.46
CA LEU A 82 -4.47 -5.17 10.49
C LEU A 82 -5.01 -5.56 11.88
N ASN A 83 -6.24 -5.15 12.23
CA ASN A 83 -6.91 -5.57 13.46
C ASN A 83 -7.08 -7.10 13.57
N SER A 84 -7.16 -7.81 12.44
CA SER A 84 -7.22 -9.28 12.44
C SER A 84 -5.86 -9.96 12.69
N LEU A 85 -4.78 -9.20 12.61
CA LEU A 85 -3.39 -9.70 12.77
C LEU A 85 -2.83 -9.37 14.16
N TYR A 86 -3.08 -8.15 14.65
CA TYR A 86 -2.57 -7.68 15.92
C TYR A 86 -3.49 -8.07 17.09
N ASN A 87 -2.91 -8.55 18.18
CA ASN A 87 -3.62 -8.90 19.42
C ASN A 87 -3.48 -7.81 20.50
N LYS A 88 -2.81 -6.71 20.20
CA LYS A 88 -2.54 -5.58 21.08
C LYS A 88 -2.51 -4.29 20.28
N ASP A 89 -2.44 -3.16 20.96
CA ASP A 89 -2.28 -1.85 20.33
C ASP A 89 -1.06 -1.81 19.41
N TYR A 90 -1.25 -1.20 18.24
CA TYR A 90 -0.22 -1.02 17.22
C TYR A 90 -0.36 0.36 16.58
N LEU A 91 0.73 0.83 15.97
CA LEU A 91 0.72 2.10 15.27
C LEU A 91 0.17 1.94 13.85
N LEU A 92 -0.84 2.71 13.50
CA LEU A 92 -1.29 2.82 12.11
C LEU A 92 -0.27 3.62 11.30
N THR A 93 0.32 2.98 10.31
CA THR A 93 1.28 3.61 9.40
C THR A 93 0.85 3.40 7.94
N MET A 94 1.10 4.37 7.08
CA MET A 94 0.79 4.33 5.65
C MET A 94 2.06 4.46 4.82
N CYS A 95 2.28 3.54 3.88
CA CYS A 95 3.13 3.77 2.73
C CYS A 95 2.21 4.04 1.54
N TYR A 96 2.31 5.22 0.93
CA TYR A 96 1.43 5.56 -0.19
C TYR A 96 1.76 4.72 -1.43
N PRO A 97 0.78 3.99 -2.03
CA PRO A 97 0.99 3.33 -3.32
C PRO A 97 1.48 4.33 -4.36
N TYR A 98 2.60 4.02 -5.01
CA TYR A 98 3.28 4.91 -5.96
C TYR A 98 3.77 6.25 -5.38
N GLY A 99 3.68 6.45 -4.07
CA GLY A 99 3.88 7.74 -3.42
C GLY A 99 2.75 8.75 -3.66
N ASP A 100 1.60 8.28 -4.11
CA ASP A 100 0.47 9.12 -4.54
C ASP A 100 -0.56 9.28 -3.42
N TYR A 101 -0.91 10.55 -3.15
CA TYR A 101 -1.93 10.96 -2.18
C TYR A 101 -2.37 12.40 -2.49
N ASN A 102 -3.44 12.86 -1.86
CA ASN A 102 -3.93 14.23 -1.91
C ASN A 102 -4.42 14.70 -0.54
N GLU A 103 -4.90 15.93 -0.42
CA GLU A 103 -5.41 16.49 0.84
C GLU A 103 -6.50 15.61 1.46
N CYS A 104 -7.41 15.09 0.64
CA CYS A 104 -8.46 14.18 1.11
C CYS A 104 -7.87 12.90 1.76
N THR A 105 -6.77 12.37 1.20
CA THR A 105 -6.05 11.23 1.79
C THR A 105 -5.51 11.59 3.18
N LEU A 106 -4.86 12.74 3.32
CA LEU A 106 -4.30 13.21 4.60
C LEU A 106 -5.39 13.46 5.65
N GLU A 107 -6.52 14.06 5.27
CA GLU A 107 -7.69 14.21 6.16
C GLU A 107 -8.20 12.87 6.68
N LEU A 108 -8.33 11.87 5.79
CA LEU A 108 -8.79 10.53 6.15
C LEU A 108 -7.79 9.81 7.06
N LEU A 109 -6.51 9.89 6.77
CA LEU A 109 -5.47 9.31 7.64
C LEU A 109 -5.48 9.96 9.03
N THR A 110 -5.63 11.29 9.11
CA THR A 110 -5.77 12.01 10.38
C THR A 110 -7.03 11.57 11.13
N LYS A 111 -8.17 11.49 10.46
CA LYS A 111 -9.45 11.01 11.01
C LYS A 111 -9.33 9.60 11.60
N HIS A 112 -8.58 8.72 10.95
CA HIS A 112 -8.35 7.33 11.38
C HIS A 112 -7.10 7.16 12.26
N GLU A 113 -6.53 8.25 12.77
CA GLU A 113 -5.42 8.29 13.73
C GLU A 113 -4.13 7.62 13.26
N PHE A 114 -3.84 7.65 11.97
CA PHE A 114 -2.54 7.23 11.47
C PHE A 114 -1.42 8.08 12.08
N LYS A 115 -0.34 7.44 12.48
CA LYS A 115 0.79 8.07 13.18
C LYS A 115 2.01 8.31 12.29
N LEU A 116 2.03 7.73 11.08
CA LEU A 116 3.14 7.88 10.15
C LEU A 116 2.65 7.68 8.71
N GLY A 117 3.05 8.55 7.80
CA GLY A 117 2.87 8.41 6.35
C GLY A 117 4.23 8.50 5.64
N LEU A 118 4.58 7.49 4.85
CA LEU A 118 5.86 7.41 4.15
C LEU A 118 5.66 7.67 2.65
N THR A 119 6.28 8.74 2.16
CA THR A 119 6.24 9.14 0.74
C THR A 119 7.39 8.53 -0.07
N THR A 120 7.46 8.85 -1.34
CA THR A 120 8.58 8.56 -2.23
C THR A 120 9.40 9.80 -2.57
N VAL A 121 9.20 10.90 -1.85
CA VAL A 121 9.95 12.15 -2.07
C VAL A 121 11.38 11.97 -1.55
N PRO A 122 12.42 12.10 -2.40
CA PRO A 122 13.81 11.87 -2.01
C PRO A 122 14.38 13.12 -1.31
N LYS A 123 14.11 13.27 -0.04
CA LYS A 123 14.70 14.33 0.80
C LYS A 123 14.91 13.86 2.24
N THR A 124 15.67 14.62 3.01
CA THR A 124 15.82 14.42 4.45
C THR A 124 14.57 14.95 5.17
N TYR A 125 14.09 14.21 6.16
CA TYR A 125 13.02 14.66 7.06
C TYR A 125 13.57 15.75 8.01
N ASN A 126 12.82 16.82 8.20
CA ASN A 126 13.13 17.90 9.13
C ASN A 126 12.01 18.04 10.19
N SER A 127 12.34 18.64 11.32
CA SER A 127 11.42 18.76 12.47
C SER A 127 10.11 19.55 12.21
N GLY A 128 10.01 20.25 11.10
CA GLY A 128 8.79 20.96 10.67
C GLY A 128 7.98 20.22 9.59
N ASP A 129 8.46 19.09 9.09
CA ASP A 129 7.74 18.32 8.08
C ASP A 129 6.56 17.56 8.71
N SER A 130 5.51 17.35 7.93
CA SER A 130 4.34 16.55 8.34
C SER A 130 4.75 15.10 8.59
N ILE A 131 4.33 14.55 9.73
CA ILE A 131 4.55 13.13 10.06
C ILE A 131 3.79 12.19 9.12
N LEU A 132 2.74 12.67 8.46
CA LEU A 132 2.01 11.91 7.45
C LEU A 132 2.63 12.03 6.05
N GLU A 133 3.74 12.77 5.90
CA GLU A 133 4.40 13.01 4.62
C GLU A 133 5.92 12.82 4.73
N VAL A 134 6.35 11.85 5.53
CA VAL A 134 7.78 11.59 5.77
C VAL A 134 8.46 11.16 4.47
N PRO A 135 9.48 11.89 4.03
CA PRO A 135 10.23 11.58 2.82
C PRO A 135 11.12 10.35 3.00
N ARG A 136 11.48 9.72 1.90
CA ARG A 136 12.37 8.55 1.90
C ARG A 136 13.29 8.58 0.70
N TRP A 137 14.54 8.22 0.92
CA TRP A 137 15.48 7.94 -0.14
C TRP A 137 15.28 6.50 -0.66
N ASP A 138 15.18 6.33 -1.96
CA ASP A 138 15.28 5.02 -2.59
C ASP A 138 16.75 4.64 -2.76
N THR A 139 17.07 3.35 -2.71
CA THR A 139 18.44 2.87 -2.95
C THR A 139 18.96 3.28 -4.33
N ASN A 140 18.07 3.40 -5.33
CA ASN A 140 18.42 3.87 -6.67
C ASN A 140 18.80 5.36 -6.72
N ASP A 141 18.48 6.15 -5.69
CA ASP A 141 18.87 7.56 -5.63
C ASP A 141 20.38 7.72 -5.36
N TYR A 142 21.02 6.70 -4.80
CA TYR A 142 22.44 6.70 -4.45
C TYR A 142 23.36 6.07 -5.52
N TYR A 143 22.81 5.38 -6.52
CA TYR A 143 23.62 4.83 -7.60
C TYR A 143 23.74 5.82 -8.75
N PRO A 144 24.93 5.96 -9.36
CA PRO A 144 25.09 6.81 -10.55
C PRO A 144 24.14 6.30 -11.64
N LYS A 145 23.24 7.18 -12.07
CA LYS A 145 22.38 6.89 -13.22
C LYS A 145 23.28 6.68 -14.44
N LYS A 146 23.30 5.47 -14.98
CA LYS A 146 23.98 5.16 -16.23
C LYS A 146 23.35 5.87 -17.41
#